data_214ec6fc79065abb8c4ca2b20c54f0e6
#
_entry.id   214ec6fc79065abb8c4ca2b20c54f0e6
#
_cell.length_a   1.000
_cell.length_b   1.000
_cell.length_c   1.000
_cell.angle_alpha   90.00
_cell.angle_beta   90.00
_cell.angle_gamma   90.00
#
_symmetry.space_group_name_H-M   'P 1'
#
loop_
_entity.id
_entity.type
_entity.pdbx_description
1 polymer ?
#
loop_
_entity_poly.entity_id
_entity_poly.type
_entity_poly.pdbx_seq_one_letter_code
_entity_poly.pdbx_strand_id
1 'polypeptide(L)'
;VKPLHILMLTMFIDLAGFAMFIPLLNYIVAELGGSILTVGLLITAFSLAQFACLPAWGRLSDRIGRRPVIMLGLGGAAVAYAVFGLADPALGLSDDRRLLLGVLFLSRIMLGVMSANYAAAYAYVADVTPPEERAQGMGMLGVAFGLGFVCGPVLGGLLGQWGFWLPAFFGSGLALLNLFCAWRWLPESLPPGHVVRPRVSPGEALRETLAYLRQPRLGLLLVIFTLYLLAFSIIFGTFVEFSKERIGLPVRLSGVLFAYMGGVSIVTQGGLVGPAVRRCGEAWTSRAGALLMLFGMGYIPYTTTLEGVALATTIFSLGSGFIQPTLNALISRAVGPQEQGTVLGLSQSLGALSRAIGPLLGTSLWTLLGYAAPFRLASLTFALVLVLMLQVGQSRRAVVQQSALLFAGFSLALWAISSSAGLDRLALVAAAAALFGALLTRKQ
;
A
#
# COMPACT_ATOMS: atom_id res chain seq x y z
N VAL A 1 5.82 -11.73 -27.34
CA VAL A 1 5.45 -11.46 -25.94
C VAL A 1 4.20 -10.60 -25.96
N LYS A 2 3.12 -11.03 -25.23
CA LYS A 2 1.90 -10.21 -25.17
C LYS A 2 2.19 -8.88 -24.47
N PRO A 3 1.71 -7.73 -24.95
CA PRO A 3 1.98 -6.41 -24.37
C PRO A 3 1.67 -6.33 -22.86
N LEU A 4 0.64 -7.05 -22.42
CA LEU A 4 0.23 -7.13 -21.02
C LEU A 4 1.33 -7.71 -20.10
N HIS A 5 2.13 -8.69 -20.56
CA HIS A 5 3.23 -9.25 -19.78
C HIS A 5 4.36 -8.24 -19.57
N ILE A 6 4.61 -7.38 -20.56
CA ILE A 6 5.61 -6.31 -20.43
C ILE A 6 5.15 -5.29 -19.39
N LEU A 7 3.87 -4.92 -19.40
CA LEU A 7 3.30 -4.03 -18.39
C LEU A 7 3.31 -4.64 -16.98
N MET A 8 3.03 -5.94 -16.87
CA MET A 8 3.17 -6.64 -15.59
C MET A 8 4.61 -6.58 -15.08
N LEU A 9 5.59 -6.82 -15.96
CA LEU A 9 7.00 -6.70 -15.62
C LEU A 9 7.35 -5.27 -15.21
N THR A 10 6.84 -4.26 -15.92
CA THR A 10 7.00 -2.85 -15.58
C THR A 10 6.47 -2.54 -14.18
N MET A 11 5.23 -2.94 -13.89
CA MET A 11 4.61 -2.73 -12.59
C MET A 11 5.34 -3.46 -11.46
N PHE A 12 5.78 -4.69 -11.73
CA PHE A 12 6.57 -5.48 -10.78
C PHE A 12 7.89 -4.79 -10.43
N ILE A 13 8.65 -4.35 -11.44
CA ILE A 13 9.97 -3.73 -11.24
C ILE A 13 9.83 -2.37 -10.55
N ASP A 14 8.87 -1.55 -10.96
CA ASP A 14 8.62 -0.24 -10.35
C ASP A 14 8.28 -0.38 -8.86
N LEU A 15 7.43 -1.36 -8.54
CA LEU A 15 7.04 -1.53 -7.16
C LEU A 15 8.08 -2.27 -6.32
N ALA A 16 8.77 -3.24 -6.89
CA ALA A 16 9.91 -3.88 -6.23
C ALA A 16 10.99 -2.84 -5.90
N GLY A 17 11.28 -1.93 -6.85
CA GLY A 17 12.19 -0.81 -6.63
C GLY A 17 11.74 0.13 -5.52
N PHE A 18 10.45 0.52 -5.49
CA PHE A 18 9.91 1.34 -4.39
C PHE A 18 10.00 0.62 -3.04
N ALA A 19 9.51 -0.62 -2.99
CA ALA A 19 9.41 -1.40 -1.76
C ALA A 19 10.78 -1.82 -1.19
N MET A 20 11.80 -1.95 -2.05
CA MET A 20 13.17 -2.28 -1.69
C MET A 20 13.76 -1.27 -0.68
N PHE A 21 13.38 -0.01 -0.79
CA PHE A 21 13.91 1.04 0.09
C PHE A 21 13.15 1.18 1.41
N ILE A 22 11.96 0.59 1.57
CA ILE A 22 11.17 0.71 2.80
C ILE A 22 11.99 0.27 4.03
N PRO A 23 12.60 -0.94 4.07
CA PRO A 23 13.40 -1.33 5.22
C PRO A 23 14.70 -0.53 5.35
N LEU A 24 15.24 0.01 4.24
CA LEU A 24 16.53 0.70 4.25
C LEU A 24 16.44 2.14 4.75
N LEU A 25 15.32 2.83 4.53
CA LEU A 25 15.15 4.25 4.87
C LEU A 25 15.44 4.54 6.35
N ASN A 26 14.97 3.69 7.26
CA ASN A 26 15.21 3.88 8.70
C ASN A 26 16.71 3.80 9.05
N TYR A 27 17.45 2.93 8.38
CA TYR A 27 18.86 2.73 8.67
C TYR A 27 19.73 3.83 8.07
N ILE A 28 19.54 4.19 6.79
CA ILE A 28 20.31 5.27 6.15
C ILE A 28 20.00 6.64 6.79
N VAL A 29 18.76 6.90 7.16
CA VAL A 29 18.37 8.15 7.85
C VAL A 29 19.02 8.22 9.23
N ALA A 30 19.06 7.11 9.98
CA ALA A 30 19.73 7.06 11.28
C ALA A 30 21.25 7.27 11.15
N GLU A 31 21.91 6.68 10.13
CA GLU A 31 23.34 6.88 9.84
C GLU A 31 23.67 8.33 9.50
N LEU A 32 22.76 9.01 8.78
CA LEU A 32 22.87 10.44 8.47
C LEU A 32 22.45 11.36 9.64
N GLY A 33 22.11 10.79 10.81
CA GLY A 33 21.71 11.56 12.00
C GLY A 33 20.29 12.13 11.93
N GLY A 34 19.47 11.62 11.03
CA GLY A 34 18.05 11.99 10.94
C GLY A 34 17.18 11.20 11.94
N SER A 35 15.95 11.66 12.14
CA SER A 35 14.98 11.05 13.02
C SER A 35 13.97 10.17 12.26
N ILE A 36 13.17 9.40 12.99
CA ILE A 36 12.04 8.64 12.40
C ILE A 36 11.05 9.56 11.66
N LEU A 37 10.89 10.81 12.10
CA LEU A 37 10.08 11.80 11.39
C LEU A 37 10.65 12.09 9.99
N THR A 38 11.98 12.13 9.84
CA THR A 38 12.65 12.29 8.54
C THR A 38 12.30 11.14 7.60
N VAL A 39 12.20 9.91 8.11
CA VAL A 39 11.74 8.75 7.34
C VAL A 39 10.31 8.94 6.85
N GLY A 40 9.41 9.36 7.74
CA GLY A 40 8.02 9.69 7.39
C GLY A 40 7.93 10.76 6.31
N LEU A 41 8.72 11.83 6.43
CA LEU A 41 8.78 12.90 5.45
C LEU A 41 9.30 12.44 4.08
N LEU A 42 10.30 11.55 4.03
CA LEU A 42 10.83 10.98 2.78
C LEU A 42 9.78 10.13 2.04
N ILE A 43 9.02 9.31 2.77
CA ILE A 43 7.94 8.50 2.19
C ILE A 43 6.78 9.40 1.74
N THR A 44 6.47 10.42 2.52
CA THR A 44 5.44 11.42 2.19
C THR A 44 5.83 12.24 0.97
N ALA A 45 7.09 12.70 0.86
CA ALA A 45 7.58 13.46 -0.29
C ALA A 45 7.42 12.68 -1.59
N PHE A 46 7.79 11.39 -1.60
CA PHE A 46 7.54 10.48 -2.72
C PHE A 46 6.06 10.40 -3.08
N SER A 47 5.21 10.06 -2.10
CA SER A 47 3.79 9.79 -2.34
C SER A 47 3.01 11.05 -2.73
N LEU A 48 3.38 12.21 -2.17
CA LEU A 48 2.77 13.49 -2.50
C LEU A 48 3.17 13.94 -3.92
N ALA A 49 4.44 13.79 -4.29
CA ALA A 49 4.91 14.06 -5.64
C ALA A 49 4.20 13.17 -6.67
N GLN A 50 4.07 11.86 -6.37
CA GLN A 50 3.32 10.93 -7.21
C GLN A 50 1.85 11.35 -7.36
N PHE A 51 1.17 11.63 -6.25
CA PHE A 51 -0.23 12.06 -6.25
C PHE A 51 -0.45 13.33 -7.08
N ALA A 52 0.39 14.35 -6.89
CA ALA A 52 0.30 15.60 -7.61
C ALA A 52 0.54 15.46 -9.12
N CYS A 53 1.41 14.53 -9.52
CA CYS A 53 1.78 14.33 -10.92
C CYS A 53 0.88 13.33 -11.66
N LEU A 54 0.16 12.43 -10.97
CA LEU A 54 -0.71 11.43 -11.60
C LEU A 54 -1.65 12.01 -12.68
N PRO A 55 -2.40 13.11 -12.45
CA PRO A 55 -3.28 13.66 -13.50
C PRO A 55 -2.51 14.27 -14.69
N ALA A 56 -1.32 14.82 -14.43
CA ALA A 56 -0.48 15.39 -15.48
C ALA A 56 0.08 14.30 -16.41
N TRP A 57 0.56 13.21 -15.84
CA TRP A 57 1.06 12.05 -16.57
C TRP A 57 -0.03 11.33 -17.36
N GLY A 58 -1.24 11.17 -16.79
CA GLY A 58 -2.39 10.67 -17.53
C GLY A 58 -2.67 11.51 -18.79
N ARG A 59 -2.78 12.83 -18.62
CA ARG A 59 -3.00 13.76 -19.76
C ARG A 59 -1.86 13.75 -20.77
N LEU A 60 -0.61 13.68 -20.30
CA LEU A 60 0.55 13.59 -21.17
C LEU A 60 0.47 12.32 -22.03
N SER A 61 0.10 11.20 -21.41
CA SER A 61 -0.03 9.91 -22.11
C SER A 61 -1.18 9.90 -23.15
N ASP A 62 -2.24 10.68 -22.91
CA ASP A 62 -3.31 10.87 -23.90
C ASP A 62 -2.85 11.69 -25.12
N ARG A 63 -1.80 12.51 -24.98
CA ARG A 63 -1.31 13.42 -26.05
C ARG A 63 -0.19 12.83 -26.89
N ILE A 64 0.84 12.31 -26.21
CA ILE A 64 2.08 11.84 -26.89
C ILE A 64 2.13 10.33 -27.03
N GLY A 65 1.12 9.61 -26.52
CA GLY A 65 1.08 8.14 -26.51
C GLY A 65 1.37 7.54 -25.14
N ARG A 66 0.87 6.33 -24.92
CA ARG A 66 1.08 5.58 -23.67
C ARG A 66 2.53 5.13 -23.52
N ARG A 67 3.07 4.56 -24.60
CA ARG A 67 4.43 4.01 -24.63
C ARG A 67 5.51 5.05 -24.30
N PRO A 68 5.59 6.24 -24.94
CA PRO A 68 6.60 7.26 -24.62
C PRO A 68 6.56 7.69 -23.17
N VAL A 69 5.35 7.82 -22.58
CA VAL A 69 5.18 8.23 -21.19
C VAL A 69 5.65 7.15 -20.22
N ILE A 70 5.32 5.88 -20.47
CA ILE A 70 5.85 4.75 -19.67
C ILE A 70 7.38 4.73 -19.75
N MET A 71 7.96 4.87 -20.93
CA MET A 71 9.42 4.89 -21.10
C MET A 71 10.09 6.08 -20.38
N LEU A 72 9.48 7.27 -20.43
CA LEU A 72 9.96 8.44 -19.71
C LEU A 72 9.96 8.21 -18.19
N GLY A 73 8.90 7.62 -17.66
CA GLY A 73 8.80 7.24 -16.27
C GLY A 73 9.89 6.27 -15.83
N LEU A 74 10.14 5.22 -16.62
CA LEU A 74 11.18 4.22 -16.36
C LEU A 74 12.58 4.82 -16.39
N GLY A 75 12.89 5.66 -17.38
CA GLY A 75 14.18 6.35 -17.48
C GLY A 75 14.40 7.30 -16.31
N GLY A 76 13.37 8.07 -15.95
CA GLY A 76 13.44 8.96 -14.79
C GLY A 76 13.55 8.21 -13.45
N ALA A 77 12.89 7.06 -13.31
CA ALA A 77 13.03 6.20 -12.14
C ALA A 77 14.47 5.65 -12.02
N ALA A 78 15.09 5.23 -13.12
CA ALA A 78 16.49 4.79 -13.11
C ALA A 78 17.43 5.89 -12.60
N VAL A 79 17.25 7.13 -13.08
CA VAL A 79 18.02 8.28 -12.60
C VAL A 79 17.75 8.55 -11.12
N ALA A 80 16.49 8.51 -10.69
CA ALA A 80 16.13 8.74 -9.29
C ALA A 80 16.75 7.70 -8.35
N TYR A 81 16.79 6.42 -8.74
CA TYR A 81 17.49 5.38 -7.98
C TYR A 81 19.00 5.61 -7.93
N ALA A 82 19.62 5.98 -9.05
CA ALA A 82 21.04 6.33 -9.08
C ALA A 82 21.33 7.50 -8.12
N VAL A 83 20.53 8.57 -8.17
CA VAL A 83 20.65 9.72 -7.24
C VAL A 83 20.49 9.27 -5.78
N PHE A 84 19.59 8.32 -5.49
CA PHE A 84 19.49 7.76 -4.13
C PHE A 84 20.79 7.08 -3.70
N GLY A 85 21.41 6.29 -4.57
CA GLY A 85 22.67 5.61 -4.29
C GLY A 85 23.83 6.56 -3.98
N LEU A 86 23.85 7.73 -4.62
CA LEU A 86 24.86 8.76 -4.35
C LEU A 86 24.77 9.39 -2.96
N ALA A 87 23.66 9.19 -2.25
CA ALA A 87 23.50 9.66 -0.87
C ALA A 87 24.09 8.71 0.18
N ASP A 88 24.66 7.56 -0.24
CA ASP A 88 25.29 6.62 0.68
C ASP A 88 26.66 7.18 1.19
N PRO A 89 26.83 7.34 2.52
CA PRO A 89 28.10 7.77 3.09
C PRO A 89 29.28 6.85 2.73
N ALA A 90 29.02 5.55 2.52
CA ALA A 90 30.03 4.57 2.16
C ALA A 90 30.75 4.87 0.82
N LEU A 91 30.14 5.68 -0.05
CA LEU A 91 30.79 6.13 -1.29
C LEU A 91 31.83 7.26 -1.08
N GLY A 92 31.85 7.88 0.10
CA GLY A 92 32.80 8.96 0.41
C GLY A 92 32.65 10.21 -0.46
N LEU A 93 31.49 10.45 -1.07
CA LEU A 93 31.25 11.59 -1.98
C LEU A 93 31.10 12.90 -1.22
N SER A 94 30.66 12.85 0.02
CA SER A 94 30.53 14.02 0.91
C SER A 94 30.42 13.57 2.36
N ASP A 95 31.03 14.34 3.27
CA ASP A 95 30.88 14.19 4.72
C ASP A 95 29.73 15.05 5.28
N ASP A 96 29.13 15.92 4.45
CA ASP A 96 28.01 16.75 4.86
C ASP A 96 26.70 15.93 4.86
N ARG A 97 26.30 15.50 6.07
CA ARG A 97 25.07 14.74 6.31
C ARG A 97 23.81 15.46 5.86
N ARG A 98 23.80 16.81 5.93
CA ARG A 98 22.64 17.61 5.48
C ARG A 98 22.51 17.58 3.96
N LEU A 99 23.64 17.67 3.26
CA LEU A 99 23.67 17.54 1.81
C LEU A 99 23.16 16.15 1.38
N LEU A 100 23.65 15.08 2.02
CA LEU A 100 23.23 13.70 1.72
C LEU A 100 21.73 13.47 2.00
N LEU A 101 21.20 14.02 3.09
CA LEU A 101 19.74 14.01 3.35
C LEU A 101 18.98 14.79 2.25
N GLY A 102 19.50 15.92 1.81
CA GLY A 102 18.92 16.69 0.68
C GLY A 102 18.88 15.87 -0.61
N VAL A 103 19.94 15.11 -0.92
CA VAL A 103 20.01 14.20 -2.07
C VAL A 103 18.98 13.07 -1.93
N LEU A 104 18.77 12.53 -0.73
CA LEU A 104 17.70 11.54 -0.48
C LEU A 104 16.33 12.12 -0.75
N PHE A 105 16.02 13.33 -0.26
CA PHE A 105 14.75 13.99 -0.55
C PHE A 105 14.55 14.24 -2.04
N LEU A 106 15.59 14.74 -2.72
CA LEU A 106 15.54 14.95 -4.17
C LEU A 106 15.23 13.64 -4.90
N SER A 107 15.92 12.56 -4.57
CA SER A 107 15.68 11.26 -5.19
C SER A 107 14.25 10.75 -4.96
N ARG A 108 13.69 10.95 -3.74
CA ARG A 108 12.32 10.55 -3.41
C ARG A 108 11.28 11.35 -4.19
N ILE A 109 11.46 12.67 -4.30
CA ILE A 109 10.58 13.54 -5.09
C ILE A 109 10.68 13.16 -6.57
N MET A 110 11.88 13.01 -7.12
CA MET A 110 12.09 12.59 -8.51
C MET A 110 11.41 11.24 -8.79
N LEU A 111 11.61 10.25 -7.93
CA LEU A 111 10.99 8.95 -8.09
C LEU A 111 9.46 9.05 -8.01
N GLY A 112 8.91 9.85 -7.09
CA GLY A 112 7.47 10.09 -6.98
C GLY A 112 6.89 10.68 -8.26
N VAL A 113 7.54 11.71 -8.83
CA VAL A 113 7.15 12.32 -10.10
C VAL A 113 7.16 11.29 -11.24
N MET A 114 8.24 10.50 -11.35
CA MET A 114 8.41 9.53 -12.44
C MET A 114 7.50 8.30 -12.30
N SER A 115 7.24 7.84 -11.10
CA SER A 115 6.31 6.71 -10.83
C SER A 115 4.84 7.07 -11.07
N ALA A 116 4.49 8.33 -11.35
CA ALA A 116 3.15 8.71 -11.78
C ALA A 116 2.78 8.15 -13.19
N ASN A 117 3.72 7.51 -13.90
CA ASN A 117 3.50 6.75 -15.12
C ASN A 117 2.50 5.59 -14.97
N TYR A 118 2.16 5.18 -13.72
CA TYR A 118 1.08 4.22 -13.45
C TYR A 118 -0.24 4.59 -14.11
N ALA A 119 -0.55 5.90 -14.21
CA ALA A 119 -1.74 6.36 -14.92
C ALA A 119 -1.73 5.92 -16.39
N ALA A 120 -0.56 6.03 -17.05
CA ALA A 120 -0.40 5.58 -18.44
C ALA A 120 -0.46 4.04 -18.57
N ALA A 121 0.08 3.30 -17.61
CA ALA A 121 0.05 1.84 -17.61
C ALA A 121 -1.38 1.29 -17.44
N TYR A 122 -2.17 1.85 -16.51
CA TYR A 122 -3.58 1.49 -16.36
C TYR A 122 -4.40 1.84 -17.62
N ALA A 123 -4.15 3.02 -18.21
CA ALA A 123 -4.79 3.42 -19.45
C ALA A 123 -4.41 2.50 -20.62
N TYR A 124 -3.14 2.12 -20.72
CA TYR A 124 -2.68 1.14 -21.73
C TYR A 124 -3.43 -0.19 -21.64
N VAL A 125 -3.60 -0.73 -20.43
CA VAL A 125 -4.38 -1.98 -20.23
C VAL A 125 -5.82 -1.79 -20.70
N ALA A 126 -6.44 -0.64 -20.37
CA ALA A 126 -7.81 -0.34 -20.81
C ALA A 126 -7.93 -0.23 -22.34
N ASP A 127 -6.86 0.22 -23.03
CA ASP A 127 -6.82 0.36 -24.48
C ASP A 127 -6.67 -1.00 -25.20
N VAL A 128 -5.85 -1.93 -24.65
CA VAL A 128 -5.53 -3.22 -25.30
C VAL A 128 -6.41 -4.38 -24.85
N THR A 129 -7.28 -4.18 -23.87
CA THR A 129 -8.11 -5.24 -23.29
C THR A 129 -9.59 -4.99 -23.62
N PRO A 130 -10.32 -5.98 -24.16
CA PRO A 130 -11.76 -5.89 -24.38
C PRO A 130 -12.50 -5.50 -23.08
N PRO A 131 -13.64 -4.77 -23.16
CA PRO A 131 -14.36 -4.31 -21.98
C PRO A 131 -14.69 -5.43 -20.97
N GLU A 132 -15.01 -6.62 -21.46
CA GLU A 132 -15.38 -7.80 -20.66
C GLU A 132 -14.19 -8.35 -19.86
N GLU A 133 -12.97 -8.21 -20.38
CA GLU A 133 -11.74 -8.73 -19.76
C GLU A 133 -10.93 -7.64 -19.00
N ARG A 134 -11.34 -6.38 -19.03
CA ARG A 134 -10.62 -5.26 -18.38
C ARG A 134 -10.38 -5.48 -16.90
N ALA A 135 -11.38 -6.02 -16.20
CA ALA A 135 -11.24 -6.33 -14.77
C ALA A 135 -10.13 -7.36 -14.53
N GLN A 136 -10.01 -8.36 -15.40
CA GLN A 136 -8.93 -9.34 -15.33
C GLN A 136 -7.56 -8.71 -15.64
N GLY A 137 -7.46 -7.88 -16.70
CA GLY A 137 -6.24 -7.16 -17.06
C GLY A 137 -5.75 -6.24 -15.91
N MET A 138 -6.67 -5.49 -15.29
CA MET A 138 -6.36 -4.67 -14.11
C MET A 138 -5.95 -5.52 -12.90
N GLY A 139 -6.58 -6.67 -12.70
CA GLY A 139 -6.22 -7.65 -11.68
C GLY A 139 -4.80 -8.19 -11.85
N MET A 140 -4.35 -8.43 -13.07
CA MET A 140 -2.98 -8.86 -13.37
C MET A 140 -1.93 -7.80 -12.98
N LEU A 141 -2.22 -6.50 -13.19
CA LEU A 141 -1.36 -5.43 -12.67
C LEU A 141 -1.30 -5.44 -11.14
N GLY A 142 -2.44 -5.73 -10.48
CA GLY A 142 -2.49 -5.89 -9.03
C GLY A 142 -1.63 -7.05 -8.52
N VAL A 143 -1.58 -8.18 -9.23
CA VAL A 143 -0.69 -9.31 -8.91
C VAL A 143 0.78 -8.90 -9.05
N ALA A 144 1.14 -8.23 -10.13
CA ALA A 144 2.50 -7.71 -10.34
C ALA A 144 2.90 -6.73 -9.22
N PHE A 145 1.96 -5.88 -8.82
CA PHE A 145 2.11 -4.98 -7.67
C PHE A 145 2.39 -5.75 -6.37
N GLY A 146 1.60 -6.79 -6.08
CA GLY A 146 1.78 -7.62 -4.89
C GLY A 146 3.15 -8.32 -4.86
N LEU A 147 3.55 -8.92 -5.99
CA LEU A 147 4.85 -9.59 -6.13
C LEU A 147 6.02 -8.61 -5.93
N GLY A 148 5.94 -7.40 -6.51
CA GLY A 148 6.95 -6.36 -6.32
C GLY A 148 7.09 -5.96 -4.86
N PHE A 149 5.97 -5.86 -4.15
CA PHE A 149 5.94 -5.55 -2.71
C PHE A 149 6.55 -6.65 -1.82
N VAL A 150 6.54 -7.90 -2.28
CA VAL A 150 7.21 -9.02 -1.59
C VAL A 150 8.70 -9.06 -1.90
N CYS A 151 9.03 -9.01 -3.19
CA CYS A 151 10.42 -9.18 -3.63
C CYS A 151 11.28 -7.96 -3.28
N GLY A 152 10.69 -6.74 -3.31
CA GLY A 152 11.41 -5.50 -3.04
C GLY A 152 12.14 -5.50 -1.68
N PRO A 153 11.44 -5.64 -0.55
CA PRO A 153 12.07 -5.62 0.77
C PRO A 153 13.10 -6.74 0.98
N VAL A 154 12.91 -7.91 0.36
CA VAL A 154 13.92 -9.00 0.36
C VAL A 154 15.20 -8.52 -0.29
N LEU A 155 15.07 -8.01 -1.52
CA LEU A 155 16.22 -7.50 -2.27
C LEU A 155 16.90 -6.36 -1.51
N GLY A 156 16.10 -5.43 -0.96
CA GLY A 156 16.61 -4.34 -0.14
C GLY A 156 17.38 -4.82 1.09
N GLY A 157 16.80 -5.73 1.87
CA GLY A 157 17.43 -6.29 3.06
C GLY A 157 18.67 -7.12 2.75
N LEU A 158 18.68 -7.88 1.65
CA LEU A 158 19.83 -8.68 1.23
C LEU A 158 20.96 -7.81 0.67
N LEU A 159 20.65 -6.92 -0.27
CA LEU A 159 21.66 -6.08 -0.91
C LEU A 159 22.16 -4.98 0.04
N GLY A 160 21.30 -4.47 0.92
CA GLY A 160 21.65 -3.40 1.87
C GLY A 160 22.70 -3.79 2.92
N GLN A 161 23.08 -5.05 3.01
CA GLN A 161 24.19 -5.50 3.89
C GLN A 161 25.57 -4.99 3.44
N TRP A 162 25.73 -4.72 2.13
CA TRP A 162 26.99 -4.21 1.55
C TRP A 162 26.98 -2.69 1.37
N GLY A 163 25.94 -2.01 1.81
CA GLY A 163 25.72 -0.57 1.67
C GLY A 163 24.40 -0.25 0.99
N PHE A 164 23.92 0.96 1.22
CA PHE A 164 22.64 1.41 0.62
C PHE A 164 22.77 1.75 -0.87
N TRP A 165 24.00 2.01 -1.34
CA TRP A 165 24.30 2.24 -2.74
C TRP A 165 23.99 1.01 -3.62
N LEU A 166 24.24 -0.20 -3.10
CA LEU A 166 24.09 -1.42 -3.91
C LEU A 166 22.61 -1.67 -4.31
N PRO A 167 21.62 -1.71 -3.40
CA PRO A 167 20.23 -1.82 -3.83
C PRO A 167 19.78 -0.65 -4.71
N ALA A 168 20.32 0.55 -4.52
CA ALA A 168 19.98 1.71 -5.33
C ALA A 168 20.45 1.57 -6.79
N PHE A 169 21.70 1.23 -7.01
CA PHE A 169 22.22 1.00 -8.38
C PHE A 169 21.65 -0.28 -9.00
N PHE A 170 21.36 -1.30 -8.20
CA PHE A 170 20.65 -2.49 -8.67
C PHE A 170 19.22 -2.12 -9.15
N GLY A 171 18.48 -1.33 -8.38
CA GLY A 171 17.16 -0.82 -8.79
C GLY A 171 17.24 0.06 -10.04
N SER A 172 18.27 0.91 -10.16
CA SER A 172 18.55 1.69 -11.37
C SER A 172 18.79 0.79 -12.57
N GLY A 173 19.62 -0.25 -12.43
CA GLY A 173 19.86 -1.24 -13.48
C GLY A 173 18.60 -2.00 -13.91
N LEU A 174 17.78 -2.41 -12.95
CA LEU A 174 16.47 -3.04 -13.25
C LEU A 174 15.52 -2.10 -14.01
N ALA A 175 15.48 -0.82 -13.63
CA ALA A 175 14.65 0.17 -14.33
C ALA A 175 15.15 0.42 -15.76
N LEU A 176 16.48 0.47 -15.98
CA LEU A 176 17.08 0.55 -17.32
C LEU A 176 16.81 -0.70 -18.16
N LEU A 177 16.91 -1.89 -17.56
CA LEU A 177 16.55 -3.14 -18.24
C LEU A 177 15.08 -3.13 -18.67
N ASN A 178 14.20 -2.69 -17.77
CA ASN A 178 12.78 -2.57 -18.05
C ASN A 178 12.49 -1.53 -19.13
N LEU A 179 13.19 -0.39 -19.10
CA LEU A 179 13.15 0.62 -20.18
C LEU A 179 13.54 0.02 -21.52
N PHE A 180 14.62 -0.77 -21.57
CA PHE A 180 15.04 -1.48 -22.78
C PHE A 180 13.98 -2.48 -23.24
N CYS A 181 13.39 -3.26 -22.34
CA CYS A 181 12.29 -4.18 -22.66
C CYS A 181 11.07 -3.45 -23.22
N ALA A 182 10.66 -2.34 -22.58
CA ALA A 182 9.56 -1.52 -23.05
C ALA A 182 9.87 -0.89 -24.43
N TRP A 183 11.07 -0.37 -24.61
CA TRP A 183 11.51 0.17 -25.89
C TRP A 183 11.49 -0.87 -27.02
N ARG A 184 11.91 -2.10 -26.73
CA ARG A 184 12.06 -3.16 -27.75
C ARG A 184 10.75 -3.87 -28.09
N TRP A 185 9.85 -4.04 -27.09
CA TRP A 185 8.71 -4.95 -27.22
C TRP A 185 7.35 -4.34 -26.91
N LEU A 186 7.27 -3.14 -26.29
CA LEU A 186 5.99 -2.53 -25.98
C LEU A 186 5.50 -1.72 -27.20
N PRO A 187 4.42 -2.12 -27.91
CA PRO A 187 3.83 -1.32 -28.97
C PRO A 187 3.10 -0.10 -28.40
N GLU A 188 2.80 0.88 -29.23
CA GLU A 188 1.89 1.96 -28.87
C GLU A 188 0.44 1.45 -28.86
N SER A 189 -0.34 1.82 -27.84
CA SER A 189 -1.74 1.39 -27.71
C SER A 189 -2.73 2.39 -28.30
N LEU A 190 -2.35 3.67 -28.38
CA LEU A 190 -3.22 4.69 -28.96
C LEU A 190 -3.23 4.62 -30.49
N PRO A 191 -4.42 4.56 -31.12
CA PRO A 191 -4.52 4.60 -32.58
C PRO A 191 -4.08 5.96 -33.11
N PRO A 192 -3.48 6.00 -34.32
CA PRO A 192 -3.17 7.25 -35.00
C PRO A 192 -4.43 8.12 -35.16
N GLY A 193 -4.33 9.41 -34.82
CA GLY A 193 -5.46 10.34 -34.93
C GLY A 193 -6.42 10.31 -33.73
N HIS A 194 -6.06 9.68 -32.64
CA HIS A 194 -6.87 9.70 -31.42
C HIS A 194 -7.20 11.14 -30.98
N VAL A 195 -8.49 11.42 -30.79
CA VAL A 195 -8.95 12.72 -30.32
C VAL A 195 -8.64 12.84 -28.83
N VAL A 196 -7.79 13.81 -28.49
CA VAL A 196 -7.44 14.11 -27.09
C VAL A 196 -8.70 14.54 -26.35
N ARG A 197 -9.03 13.86 -25.26
CA ARG A 197 -10.18 14.23 -24.42
C ARG A 197 -10.05 15.68 -23.95
N PRO A 198 -11.17 16.43 -23.87
CA PRO A 198 -11.19 17.81 -23.37
C PRO A 198 -10.51 17.91 -22.00
N ARG A 199 -9.90 19.05 -21.75
CA ARG A 199 -9.31 19.34 -20.43
C ARG A 199 -10.42 19.36 -19.37
N VAL A 200 -10.44 18.36 -18.49
CA VAL A 200 -11.21 18.45 -17.26
C VAL A 200 -10.43 19.41 -16.35
N SER A 201 -11.06 20.50 -15.96
CA SER A 201 -10.43 21.44 -15.02
C SER A 201 -10.23 20.77 -13.66
N PRO A 202 -9.24 21.20 -12.84
CA PRO A 202 -9.08 20.67 -11.49
C PRO A 202 -10.37 20.79 -10.65
N GLY A 203 -11.15 21.86 -10.87
CA GLY A 203 -12.44 22.06 -10.21
C GLY A 203 -13.51 21.06 -10.67
N GLU A 204 -13.54 20.70 -11.95
CA GLU A 204 -14.46 19.69 -12.48
C GLU A 204 -14.06 18.29 -11.98
N ALA A 205 -12.77 17.95 -11.97
CA ALA A 205 -12.28 16.71 -11.41
C ALA A 205 -12.62 16.56 -9.93
N LEU A 206 -12.50 17.66 -9.16
CA LEU A 206 -12.91 17.69 -7.76
C LEU A 206 -14.43 17.54 -7.60
N ARG A 207 -15.22 18.21 -8.46
CA ARG A 207 -16.69 18.06 -8.45
C ARG A 207 -17.12 16.64 -8.78
N GLU A 208 -16.50 16.01 -9.76
CA GLU A 208 -16.75 14.61 -10.13
C GLU A 208 -16.39 13.66 -8.98
N THR A 209 -15.21 13.85 -8.35
CA THR A 209 -14.81 13.11 -7.16
C THR A 209 -15.83 13.26 -6.03
N LEU A 210 -16.26 14.49 -5.75
CA LEU A 210 -17.27 14.76 -4.72
C LEU A 210 -18.65 14.17 -5.09
N ALA A 211 -19.00 14.12 -6.36
CA ALA A 211 -20.23 13.47 -6.82
C ALA A 211 -20.21 11.96 -6.54
N TYR A 212 -19.09 11.27 -6.82
CA TYR A 212 -18.94 9.85 -6.47
C TYR A 212 -18.96 9.62 -4.95
N LEU A 213 -18.31 10.48 -4.17
CA LEU A 213 -18.31 10.38 -2.70
C LEU A 213 -19.71 10.63 -2.08
N ARG A 214 -20.58 11.39 -2.76
CA ARG A 214 -21.97 11.63 -2.33
C ARG A 214 -22.91 10.47 -2.62
N GLN A 215 -22.53 9.54 -3.48
CA GLN A 215 -23.33 8.34 -3.74
C GLN A 215 -23.32 7.43 -2.48
N PRO A 216 -24.47 7.06 -1.90
CA PRO A 216 -24.51 6.43 -0.58
C PRO A 216 -23.67 5.16 -0.47
N ARG A 217 -23.75 4.27 -1.46
CA ARG A 217 -23.04 2.99 -1.46
C ARG A 217 -21.58 3.13 -1.91
N LEU A 218 -21.35 3.83 -3.02
CA LEU A 218 -20.00 4.00 -3.58
C LEU A 218 -19.14 4.88 -2.68
N GLY A 219 -19.69 6.01 -2.20
CA GLY A 219 -18.98 6.90 -1.30
C GLY A 219 -18.56 6.22 -0.01
N LEU A 220 -19.44 5.39 0.58
CA LEU A 220 -19.09 4.58 1.74
C LEU A 220 -17.93 3.62 1.44
N LEU A 221 -17.95 2.92 0.32
CA LEU A 221 -16.86 2.01 -0.07
C LEU A 221 -15.54 2.74 -0.34
N LEU A 222 -15.58 3.93 -0.95
CA LEU A 222 -14.39 4.77 -1.18
C LEU A 222 -13.80 5.29 0.14
N VAL A 223 -14.64 5.69 1.10
CA VAL A 223 -14.20 6.08 2.45
C VAL A 223 -13.56 4.91 3.18
N ILE A 224 -14.19 3.73 3.15
CA ILE A 224 -13.63 2.49 3.72
C ILE A 224 -12.26 2.18 3.10
N PHE A 225 -12.14 2.27 1.78
CA PHE A 225 -10.88 2.02 1.06
C PHE A 225 -9.79 3.01 1.47
N THR A 226 -10.14 4.29 1.60
CA THR A 226 -9.22 5.35 2.02
C THR A 226 -8.72 5.13 3.45
N LEU A 227 -9.64 4.84 4.39
CA LEU A 227 -9.29 4.56 5.79
C LEU A 227 -8.45 3.29 5.92
N TYR A 228 -8.81 2.23 5.18
CA TYR A 228 -8.04 1.00 5.11
C TYR A 228 -6.59 1.26 4.69
N LEU A 229 -6.39 1.97 3.56
CA LEU A 229 -5.06 2.27 3.05
C LEU A 229 -4.30 3.26 3.93
N LEU A 230 -4.98 4.20 4.58
CA LEU A 230 -4.38 5.11 5.56
C LEU A 230 -3.78 4.33 6.74
N ALA A 231 -4.60 3.47 7.38
CA ALA A 231 -4.15 2.64 8.48
C ALA A 231 -3.06 1.64 8.06
N PHE A 232 -3.19 1.04 6.87
CA PHE A 232 -2.19 0.14 6.32
C PHE A 232 -0.85 0.85 6.08
N SER A 233 -0.87 2.09 5.59
CA SER A 233 0.37 2.80 5.23
C SER A 233 1.17 3.33 6.43
N ILE A 234 0.57 3.44 7.61
CA ILE A 234 1.26 3.79 8.86
C ILE A 234 2.43 2.83 9.13
N ILE A 235 2.26 1.54 8.81
CA ILE A 235 3.27 0.51 9.06
C ILE A 235 4.60 0.77 8.32
N PHE A 236 4.56 1.41 7.15
CA PHE A 236 5.76 1.64 6.35
C PHE A 236 6.78 2.57 6.99
N GLY A 237 6.33 3.54 7.78
CA GLY A 237 7.23 4.46 8.47
C GLY A 237 7.64 3.99 9.87
N THR A 238 6.90 3.06 10.48
CA THR A 238 7.02 2.77 11.91
C THR A 238 7.46 1.35 12.22
N PHE A 239 7.13 0.37 11.40
CA PHE A 239 7.39 -1.04 11.69
C PHE A 239 8.88 -1.42 11.73
N VAL A 240 9.67 -0.85 10.83
CA VAL A 240 11.13 -1.11 10.80
C VAL A 240 11.79 -0.55 12.05
N GLU A 241 11.43 0.69 12.45
CA GLU A 241 11.98 1.31 13.66
C GLU A 241 11.55 0.54 14.90
N PHE A 242 10.28 0.10 14.97
CA PHE A 242 9.79 -0.78 16.03
C PHE A 242 10.62 -2.07 16.12
N SER A 243 10.84 -2.73 14.98
CA SER A 243 11.59 -4.00 14.92
C SER A 243 13.05 -3.81 15.34
N LYS A 244 13.68 -2.69 14.97
CA LYS A 244 15.04 -2.31 15.33
C LYS A 244 15.16 -1.97 16.83
N GLU A 245 14.32 -1.06 17.35
CA GLU A 245 14.43 -0.55 18.73
C GLU A 245 13.96 -1.56 19.79
N ARG A 246 12.87 -2.31 19.50
CA ARG A 246 12.24 -3.18 20.50
C ARG A 246 12.72 -4.62 20.47
N ILE A 247 13.20 -5.09 19.33
CA ILE A 247 13.56 -6.48 19.12
C ILE A 247 15.04 -6.61 18.71
N GLY A 248 15.70 -5.49 18.32
CA GLY A 248 17.09 -5.49 17.91
C GLY A 248 17.33 -6.11 16.52
N LEU A 249 16.32 -6.12 15.63
CA LEU A 249 16.43 -6.76 14.33
C LEU A 249 17.38 -5.97 13.40
N PRO A 250 18.35 -6.65 12.76
CA PRO A 250 19.18 -6.02 11.73
C PRO A 250 18.39 -5.79 10.43
N VAL A 251 18.91 -4.93 9.54
CA VAL A 251 18.33 -4.60 8.21
C VAL A 251 17.84 -5.81 7.45
N ARG A 252 18.70 -6.85 7.40
CA ARG A 252 18.40 -8.10 6.68
C ARG A 252 17.10 -8.74 7.17
N LEU A 253 16.96 -8.90 8.49
CA LEU A 253 15.77 -9.56 9.05
C LEU A 253 14.51 -8.69 8.93
N SER A 254 14.63 -7.37 8.97
CA SER A 254 13.51 -6.47 8.67
C SER A 254 13.01 -6.66 7.25
N GLY A 255 13.92 -6.79 6.26
CA GLY A 255 13.56 -7.11 4.88
C GLY A 255 12.88 -8.49 4.75
N VAL A 256 13.39 -9.51 5.45
CA VAL A 256 12.80 -10.86 5.47
C VAL A 256 11.39 -10.84 6.09
N LEU A 257 11.15 -10.04 7.13
CA LEU A 257 9.80 -9.89 7.72
C LEU A 257 8.81 -9.27 6.74
N PHE A 258 9.20 -8.23 5.99
CA PHE A 258 8.32 -7.69 4.93
C PHE A 258 8.05 -8.71 3.83
N ALA A 259 9.06 -9.49 3.44
CA ALA A 259 8.90 -10.58 2.50
C ALA A 259 7.91 -11.65 3.01
N TYR A 260 8.07 -12.03 4.27
CA TYR A 260 7.18 -12.97 4.94
C TYR A 260 5.74 -12.44 4.93
N MET A 261 5.53 -11.17 5.33
CA MET A 261 4.21 -10.52 5.28
C MET A 261 3.59 -10.56 3.89
N GLY A 262 4.39 -10.22 2.88
CA GLY A 262 3.95 -10.27 1.49
C GLY A 262 3.65 -11.69 1.01
N GLY A 263 4.49 -12.67 1.36
CA GLY A 263 4.28 -14.09 1.06
C GLY A 263 2.97 -14.62 1.62
N VAL A 264 2.68 -14.31 2.90
CA VAL A 264 1.39 -14.64 3.54
C VAL A 264 0.22 -13.98 2.79
N SER A 265 0.37 -12.72 2.39
CA SER A 265 -0.67 -12.01 1.61
C SER A 265 -0.90 -12.67 0.25
N ILE A 266 0.15 -13.08 -0.48
CA ILE A 266 0.03 -13.75 -1.78
C ILE A 266 -0.68 -15.10 -1.63
N VAL A 267 -0.27 -15.92 -0.66
CA VAL A 267 -0.90 -17.21 -0.39
C VAL A 267 -2.39 -17.02 -0.04
N THR A 268 -2.70 -15.98 0.74
CA THR A 268 -4.09 -15.65 1.09
C THR A 268 -4.88 -15.26 -0.14
N GLN A 269 -4.37 -14.34 -0.96
CA GLN A 269 -5.05 -13.84 -2.16
C GLN A 269 -5.22 -14.95 -3.22
N GLY A 270 -4.18 -15.75 -3.45
CA GLY A 270 -4.21 -16.81 -4.46
C GLY A 270 -4.97 -18.06 -4.04
N GLY A 271 -4.94 -18.41 -2.74
CA GLY A 271 -5.48 -19.68 -2.25
C GLY A 271 -6.76 -19.55 -1.42
N LEU A 272 -6.88 -18.55 -0.54
CA LEU A 272 -7.94 -18.48 0.46
C LEU A 272 -9.10 -17.55 0.07
N VAL A 273 -8.84 -16.45 -0.65
CA VAL A 273 -9.88 -15.46 -1.01
C VAL A 273 -10.96 -16.09 -1.86
N GLY A 274 -10.62 -16.85 -2.89
CA GLY A 274 -11.60 -17.48 -3.79
C GLY A 274 -12.59 -18.40 -3.05
N PRO A 275 -12.13 -19.38 -2.27
CA PRO A 275 -13.00 -20.20 -1.43
C PRO A 275 -13.81 -19.42 -0.40
N ALA A 276 -13.21 -18.41 0.26
CA ALA A 276 -13.90 -17.58 1.24
C ALA A 276 -15.04 -16.78 0.60
N VAL A 277 -14.79 -16.14 -0.54
CA VAL A 277 -15.81 -15.36 -1.28
C VAL A 277 -16.92 -16.26 -1.80
N ARG A 278 -16.62 -17.47 -2.30
CA ARG A 278 -17.64 -18.43 -2.75
C ARG A 278 -18.57 -18.89 -1.62
N ARG A 279 -18.04 -19.05 -0.39
CA ARG A 279 -18.82 -19.51 0.77
C ARG A 279 -19.56 -18.39 1.50
N CYS A 280 -18.90 -17.27 1.70
CA CYS A 280 -19.36 -16.22 2.61
C CYS A 280 -19.69 -14.90 1.88
N GLY A 281 -19.30 -14.75 0.62
CA GLY A 281 -19.43 -13.50 -0.14
C GLY A 281 -18.35 -12.46 0.15
N GLU A 282 -18.25 -11.43 -0.69
CA GLU A 282 -17.20 -10.41 -0.65
C GLU A 282 -17.26 -9.55 0.61
N ALA A 283 -18.47 -9.13 1.02
CA ALA A 283 -18.65 -8.27 2.18
C ALA A 283 -18.21 -8.96 3.48
N TRP A 284 -18.50 -10.23 3.66
CA TRP A 284 -18.07 -11.02 4.81
C TRP A 284 -16.57 -11.27 4.82
N THR A 285 -16.01 -11.62 3.67
CA THR A 285 -14.57 -11.81 3.51
C THR A 285 -13.79 -10.52 3.82
N SER A 286 -14.31 -9.35 3.37
CA SER A 286 -13.73 -8.05 3.73
C SER A 286 -13.80 -7.76 5.23
N ARG A 287 -14.92 -8.07 5.89
CA ARG A 287 -15.09 -7.90 7.34
C ARG A 287 -14.11 -8.77 8.13
N ALA A 288 -13.96 -10.03 7.74
CA ALA A 288 -12.97 -10.92 8.32
C ALA A 288 -11.54 -10.38 8.14
N GLY A 289 -11.22 -9.83 6.96
CA GLY A 289 -9.96 -9.17 6.69
C GLY A 289 -9.72 -7.97 7.60
N ALA A 290 -10.71 -7.08 7.75
CA ALA A 290 -10.61 -5.91 8.63
C ALA A 290 -10.41 -6.31 10.10
N LEU A 291 -11.09 -7.37 10.55
CA LEU A 291 -10.97 -7.92 11.89
C LEU A 291 -9.54 -8.46 12.16
N LEU A 292 -9.00 -9.24 11.24
CA LEU A 292 -7.64 -9.76 11.35
C LEU A 292 -6.61 -8.62 11.37
N MET A 293 -6.79 -7.59 10.54
CA MET A 293 -5.89 -6.43 10.54
C MET A 293 -5.97 -5.63 11.84
N LEU A 294 -7.17 -5.46 12.40
CA LEU A 294 -7.39 -4.85 13.71
C LEU A 294 -6.55 -5.53 14.79
N PHE A 295 -6.64 -6.85 14.91
CA PHE A 295 -5.92 -7.61 15.93
C PHE A 295 -4.42 -7.70 15.62
N GLY A 296 -4.03 -7.98 14.38
CA GLY A 296 -2.63 -8.05 13.99
C GLY A 296 -1.89 -6.76 14.27
N MET A 297 -2.46 -5.62 13.85
CA MET A 297 -1.86 -4.29 14.07
C MET A 297 -1.87 -3.90 15.56
N GLY A 298 -2.96 -4.18 16.27
CA GLY A 298 -3.10 -3.89 17.70
C GLY A 298 -2.16 -4.70 18.57
N TYR A 299 -1.74 -5.89 18.14
CA TYR A 299 -0.85 -6.76 18.89
C TYR A 299 0.65 -6.40 18.70
N ILE A 300 1.05 -5.84 17.55
CA ILE A 300 2.46 -5.49 17.25
C ILE A 300 3.16 -4.77 18.42
N PRO A 301 2.64 -3.66 19.00
CA PRO A 301 3.37 -2.89 20.00
C PRO A 301 3.64 -3.63 21.32
N TYR A 302 2.98 -4.76 21.54
CA TYR A 302 3.15 -5.57 22.74
C TYR A 302 4.10 -6.77 22.54
N THR A 303 4.60 -6.96 21.33
CA THR A 303 5.55 -8.03 21.01
C THR A 303 6.96 -7.64 21.44
N THR A 304 7.70 -8.60 21.97
CA THR A 304 9.09 -8.44 22.42
C THR A 304 10.03 -9.51 21.83
N THR A 305 9.46 -10.46 21.08
CA THR A 305 10.21 -11.56 20.46
C THR A 305 9.93 -11.60 18.96
N LEU A 306 10.83 -12.25 18.22
CA LEU A 306 10.66 -12.45 16.78
C LEU A 306 9.40 -13.27 16.46
N GLU A 307 9.12 -14.31 17.26
CA GLU A 307 7.94 -15.15 17.09
C GLU A 307 6.65 -14.35 17.31
N GLY A 308 6.63 -13.48 18.33
CA GLY A 308 5.50 -12.60 18.61
C GLY A 308 5.21 -11.64 17.46
N VAL A 309 6.27 -11.02 16.89
CA VAL A 309 6.13 -10.16 15.71
C VAL A 309 5.71 -10.96 14.49
N ALA A 310 6.28 -12.16 14.27
CA ALA A 310 5.89 -13.03 13.17
C ALA A 310 4.40 -13.41 13.26
N LEU A 311 3.91 -13.75 14.45
CA LEU A 311 2.49 -14.04 14.67
C LEU A 311 1.60 -12.81 14.39
N ALA A 312 1.95 -11.64 14.94
CA ALA A 312 1.20 -10.39 14.72
C ALA A 312 1.12 -10.03 13.24
N THR A 313 2.25 -10.10 12.55
CA THR A 313 2.35 -9.80 11.11
C THR A 313 1.69 -10.85 10.23
N THR A 314 1.64 -12.14 10.65
CA THR A 314 0.84 -13.18 9.99
C THR A 314 -0.64 -12.83 10.01
N ILE A 315 -1.18 -12.53 11.20
CA ILE A 315 -2.59 -12.16 11.37
C ILE A 315 -2.92 -10.91 10.53
N PHE A 316 -2.05 -9.90 10.57
CA PHE A 316 -2.19 -8.69 9.77
C PHE A 316 -2.18 -8.96 8.27
N SER A 317 -1.25 -9.79 7.79
CA SER A 317 -1.08 -10.10 6.37
C SER A 317 -2.19 -10.97 5.80
N LEU A 318 -2.70 -11.92 6.59
CA LEU A 318 -3.92 -12.67 6.26
C LEU A 318 -5.09 -11.69 6.07
N GLY A 319 -5.24 -10.74 7.00
CA GLY A 319 -6.28 -9.72 6.93
C GLY A 319 -6.17 -8.86 5.67
N SER A 320 -4.97 -8.36 5.35
CA SER A 320 -4.74 -7.54 4.15
C SER A 320 -4.99 -8.33 2.86
N GLY A 321 -4.61 -9.62 2.86
CA GLY A 321 -4.87 -10.53 1.74
C GLY A 321 -6.36 -10.73 1.46
N PHE A 322 -7.22 -10.69 2.47
CA PHE A 322 -8.67 -10.78 2.32
C PHE A 322 -9.31 -9.44 1.92
N ILE A 323 -8.99 -8.34 2.62
CA ILE A 323 -9.74 -7.09 2.48
C ILE A 323 -9.46 -6.39 1.14
N GLN A 324 -8.22 -6.36 0.67
CA GLN A 324 -7.84 -5.59 -0.51
C GLN A 324 -8.55 -6.04 -1.79
N PRO A 325 -8.52 -7.33 -2.20
CA PRO A 325 -9.17 -7.78 -3.41
C PRO A 325 -10.70 -7.73 -3.31
N THR A 326 -11.27 -8.05 -2.15
CA THR A 326 -12.72 -8.04 -1.96
C THR A 326 -13.29 -6.63 -1.93
N LEU A 327 -12.57 -5.66 -1.36
CA LEU A 327 -12.98 -4.26 -1.36
C LEU A 327 -12.91 -3.65 -2.77
N ASN A 328 -11.86 -3.96 -3.54
CA ASN A 328 -11.78 -3.57 -4.96
C ASN A 328 -12.93 -4.17 -5.78
N ALA A 329 -13.30 -5.42 -5.53
CA ALA A 329 -14.44 -6.06 -6.20
C ALA A 329 -15.78 -5.39 -5.82
N LEU A 330 -15.99 -5.05 -4.55
CA LEU A 330 -17.18 -4.34 -4.08
C LEU A 330 -17.30 -2.94 -4.71
N ILE A 331 -16.19 -2.20 -4.83
CA ILE A 331 -16.12 -0.89 -5.48
C ILE A 331 -16.46 -1.03 -6.97
N SER A 332 -15.84 -1.98 -7.66
CA SER A 332 -16.08 -2.24 -9.09
C SER A 332 -17.54 -2.59 -9.38
N ARG A 333 -18.18 -3.39 -8.52
CA ARG A 333 -19.59 -3.77 -8.66
C ARG A 333 -20.59 -2.69 -8.22
N ALA A 334 -20.13 -1.62 -7.59
CA ALA A 334 -20.99 -0.51 -7.18
C ALA A 334 -21.35 0.43 -8.33
N VAL A 335 -20.69 0.29 -9.47
CA VAL A 335 -20.87 1.13 -10.68
C VAL A 335 -21.05 0.29 -11.93
N GLY A 336 -21.57 0.91 -12.98
CA GLY A 336 -21.72 0.27 -14.29
C GLY A 336 -20.38 -0.03 -14.97
N PRO A 337 -20.33 -0.97 -15.94
CA PRO A 337 -19.09 -1.39 -16.61
C PRO A 337 -18.30 -0.23 -17.24
N GLN A 338 -18.98 0.82 -17.68
CA GLN A 338 -18.35 1.98 -18.33
C GLN A 338 -17.64 2.92 -17.34
N GLU A 339 -18.06 2.92 -16.06
CA GLU A 339 -17.51 3.78 -15.01
C GLU A 339 -16.46 3.08 -14.15
N GLN A 340 -16.32 1.75 -14.25
CA GLN A 340 -15.39 0.96 -13.42
C GLN A 340 -13.96 1.49 -13.49
N GLY A 341 -13.46 1.82 -14.68
CA GLY A 341 -12.10 2.36 -14.85
C GLY A 341 -11.92 3.69 -14.11
N THR A 342 -12.89 4.60 -14.22
CA THR A 342 -12.85 5.91 -13.56
C THR A 342 -12.87 5.77 -12.04
N VAL A 343 -13.75 4.93 -11.52
CA VAL A 343 -13.91 4.74 -10.07
C VAL A 343 -12.74 3.99 -9.45
N LEU A 344 -12.19 2.98 -10.13
CA LEU A 344 -10.96 2.30 -9.69
C LEU A 344 -9.77 3.26 -9.76
N GLY A 345 -9.67 4.11 -10.79
CA GLY A 345 -8.66 5.18 -10.86
C GLY A 345 -8.79 6.16 -9.69
N LEU A 346 -10.02 6.57 -9.34
CA LEU A 346 -10.28 7.42 -8.19
C LEU A 346 -9.86 6.73 -6.88
N SER A 347 -10.18 5.46 -6.69
CA SER A 347 -9.76 4.70 -5.51
C SER A 347 -8.23 4.63 -5.38
N GLN A 348 -7.50 4.47 -6.50
CA GLN A 348 -6.03 4.48 -6.50
C GLN A 348 -5.47 5.88 -6.16
N SER A 349 -6.12 6.96 -6.60
CA SER A 349 -5.74 8.34 -6.23
C SER A 349 -5.92 8.59 -4.74
N LEU A 350 -7.07 8.17 -4.18
CA LEU A 350 -7.31 8.23 -2.72
C LEU A 350 -6.29 7.37 -1.95
N GLY A 351 -5.94 6.21 -2.51
CA GLY A 351 -4.87 5.36 -1.99
C GLY A 351 -3.49 6.02 -2.00
N ALA A 352 -3.14 6.77 -3.04
CA ALA A 352 -1.89 7.51 -3.10
C ALA A 352 -1.85 8.61 -2.03
N LEU A 353 -2.97 9.31 -1.80
CA LEU A 353 -3.10 10.29 -0.72
C LEU A 353 -2.95 9.64 0.66
N SER A 354 -3.56 8.46 0.87
CA SER A 354 -3.41 7.68 2.10
C SER A 354 -1.96 7.28 2.36
N ARG A 355 -1.24 6.85 1.32
CA ARG A 355 0.20 6.54 1.39
C ARG A 355 1.08 7.78 1.62
N ALA A 356 0.62 8.97 1.24
CA ALA A 356 1.32 10.21 1.57
C ALA A 356 1.14 10.59 3.04
N ILE A 357 -0.07 10.49 3.57
CA ILE A 357 -0.42 10.94 4.92
C ILE A 357 -0.02 9.92 5.98
N GLY A 358 -0.22 8.62 5.73
CA GLY A 358 -0.08 7.55 6.74
C GLY A 358 1.29 7.47 7.39
N PRO A 359 2.40 7.39 6.64
CA PRO A 359 3.74 7.34 7.23
C PRO A 359 4.08 8.61 8.03
N LEU A 360 3.71 9.79 7.54
CA LEU A 360 3.91 11.04 8.27
C LEU A 360 3.12 11.04 9.58
N LEU A 361 1.85 10.66 9.55
CA LEU A 361 1.01 10.53 10.73
C LEU A 361 1.60 9.51 11.72
N GLY A 362 2.02 8.35 11.22
CA GLY A 362 2.62 7.30 12.03
C GLY A 362 3.90 7.74 12.74
N THR A 363 4.84 8.33 12.01
CA THR A 363 6.12 8.80 12.56
C THR A 363 5.96 10.02 13.46
N SER A 364 5.01 10.91 13.20
CA SER A 364 4.66 12.03 14.10
C SER A 364 4.09 11.52 15.42
N LEU A 365 3.17 10.55 15.38
CA LEU A 365 2.62 9.94 16.59
C LEU A 365 3.67 9.18 17.40
N TRP A 366 4.59 8.51 16.71
CA TRP A 366 5.74 7.89 17.37
C TRP A 366 6.55 8.90 18.18
N THR A 367 6.90 10.01 17.56
CA THR A 367 7.71 11.07 18.19
C THR A 367 6.98 11.76 19.35
N LEU A 368 5.65 11.99 19.21
CA LEU A 368 4.87 12.75 20.20
C LEU A 368 4.33 11.88 21.35
N LEU A 369 3.91 10.64 21.07
CA LEU A 369 3.15 9.79 21.99
C LEU A 369 3.81 8.42 22.21
N GLY A 370 4.99 8.18 21.61
CA GLY A 370 5.75 6.96 21.75
C GLY A 370 5.38 5.85 20.75
N TYR A 371 6.19 4.79 20.76
CA TYR A 371 6.22 3.73 19.75
C TYR A 371 4.88 2.97 19.56
N ALA A 372 4.04 2.91 20.59
CA ALA A 372 2.77 2.17 20.52
C ALA A 372 1.63 2.98 19.85
N ALA A 373 1.72 4.32 19.85
CA ALA A 373 0.65 5.20 19.41
C ALA A 373 0.26 4.99 17.94
N PRO A 374 1.19 4.90 16.97
CA PRO A 374 0.83 4.69 15.56
C PRO A 374 0.10 3.36 15.34
N PHE A 375 0.53 2.29 15.99
CA PHE A 375 -0.10 0.97 15.87
C PHE A 375 -1.51 0.95 16.49
N ARG A 376 -1.70 1.64 17.62
CA ARG A 376 -3.01 1.80 18.26
C ARG A 376 -3.97 2.59 17.38
N LEU A 377 -3.51 3.72 16.81
CA LEU A 377 -4.34 4.51 15.89
C LEU A 377 -4.72 3.68 14.66
N ALA A 378 -3.77 2.98 14.04
CA ALA A 378 -4.05 2.12 12.89
C ALA A 378 -5.06 1.01 13.23
N SER A 379 -4.90 0.38 14.40
CA SER A 379 -5.84 -0.62 14.91
C SER A 379 -7.25 -0.05 15.12
N LEU A 380 -7.37 1.14 15.74
CA LEU A 380 -8.64 1.85 15.89
C LEU A 380 -9.27 2.22 14.53
N THR A 381 -8.44 2.59 13.55
CA THR A 381 -8.92 2.87 12.20
C THR A 381 -9.45 1.60 11.53
N PHE A 382 -8.82 0.42 11.74
CA PHE A 382 -9.36 -0.85 11.25
C PHE A 382 -10.66 -1.24 11.98
N ALA A 383 -10.83 -0.90 13.26
CA ALA A 383 -12.11 -1.05 13.95
C ALA A 383 -13.20 -0.19 13.29
N LEU A 384 -12.90 1.07 12.97
CA LEU A 384 -13.81 1.94 12.24
C LEU A 384 -14.14 1.38 10.84
N VAL A 385 -13.13 0.90 10.09
CA VAL A 385 -13.33 0.22 8.80
C VAL A 385 -14.30 -0.95 8.96
N LEU A 386 -14.12 -1.79 9.99
CA LEU A 386 -15.01 -2.92 10.25
C LEU A 386 -16.44 -2.47 10.54
N VAL A 387 -16.63 -1.43 11.37
CA VAL A 387 -17.95 -0.85 11.65
C VAL A 387 -18.62 -0.32 10.39
N LEU A 388 -17.89 0.41 9.56
CA LEU A 388 -18.40 0.93 8.29
C LEU A 388 -18.73 -0.21 7.31
N MET A 389 -17.94 -1.28 7.30
CA MET A 389 -18.23 -2.48 6.49
C MET A 389 -19.51 -3.21 6.93
N LEU A 390 -19.97 -3.05 8.17
CA LEU A 390 -21.26 -3.60 8.58
C LEU A 390 -22.45 -2.89 7.91
N GLN A 391 -22.27 -1.61 7.54
CA GLN A 391 -23.32 -0.86 6.82
C GLN A 391 -23.48 -1.32 5.37
N VAL A 392 -22.46 -1.98 4.81
CA VAL A 392 -22.51 -2.52 3.46
C VAL A 392 -23.44 -3.74 3.43
N GLY A 393 -24.68 -3.54 2.98
CA GLY A 393 -25.65 -4.63 2.80
C GLY A 393 -26.58 -4.94 3.97
N GLN A 394 -26.66 -4.08 5.01
CA GLN A 394 -27.53 -4.30 6.16
C GLN A 394 -28.46 -3.10 6.46
N SER A 395 -29.58 -3.37 7.19
CA SER A 395 -30.49 -2.32 7.66
C SER A 395 -29.86 -1.51 8.81
N ARG A 396 -30.17 -0.20 8.92
CA ARG A 396 -29.63 0.72 9.94
C ARG A 396 -29.73 0.20 11.38
N ARG A 397 -30.81 -0.49 11.76
CA ARG A 397 -31.02 -1.00 13.13
C ARG A 397 -30.03 -2.12 13.48
N ALA A 398 -29.76 -3.04 12.56
CA ALA A 398 -28.79 -4.12 12.78
C ALA A 398 -27.34 -3.57 12.91
N VAL A 399 -27.03 -2.51 12.17
CA VAL A 399 -25.72 -1.85 12.22
C VAL A 399 -25.44 -1.22 13.58
N VAL A 400 -26.39 -0.49 14.16
CA VAL A 400 -26.19 0.21 15.46
C VAL A 400 -25.94 -0.80 16.59
N GLN A 401 -26.71 -1.88 16.65
CA GLN A 401 -26.52 -2.91 17.68
C GLN A 401 -25.17 -3.64 17.54
N GLN A 402 -24.79 -4.01 16.30
CA GLN A 402 -23.52 -4.68 16.06
C GLN A 402 -22.32 -3.75 16.31
N SER A 403 -22.42 -2.47 15.92
CA SER A 403 -21.37 -1.49 16.18
C SER A 403 -21.10 -1.28 17.69
N ALA A 404 -22.15 -1.17 18.49
CA ALA A 404 -22.02 -1.00 19.95
C ALA A 404 -21.33 -2.20 20.61
N LEU A 405 -21.71 -3.43 20.20
CA LEU A 405 -21.10 -4.66 20.70
C LEU A 405 -19.62 -4.78 20.26
N LEU A 406 -19.30 -4.34 19.05
CA LEU A 406 -17.95 -4.29 18.51
C LEU A 406 -17.05 -3.33 19.28
N PHE A 407 -17.53 -2.11 19.55
CA PHE A 407 -16.79 -1.13 20.35
C PHE A 407 -16.58 -1.62 21.80
N ALA A 408 -17.59 -2.22 22.40
CA ALA A 408 -17.48 -2.78 23.75
C ALA A 408 -16.45 -3.93 23.81
N GLY A 409 -16.52 -4.88 22.88
CA GLY A 409 -15.58 -5.99 22.79
C GLY A 409 -14.15 -5.54 22.52
N PHE A 410 -13.97 -4.55 21.64
CA PHE A 410 -12.66 -3.98 21.34
C PHE A 410 -12.06 -3.20 22.51
N SER A 411 -12.88 -2.38 23.20
CA SER A 411 -12.45 -1.65 24.39
C SER A 411 -12.04 -2.59 25.51
N LEU A 412 -12.78 -3.68 25.70
CA LEU A 412 -12.44 -4.75 26.66
C LEU A 412 -11.14 -5.47 26.26
N ALA A 413 -10.94 -5.78 24.99
CA ALA A 413 -9.71 -6.42 24.51
C ALA A 413 -8.49 -5.50 24.67
N LEU A 414 -8.60 -4.21 24.35
CA LEU A 414 -7.54 -3.23 24.59
C LEU A 414 -7.23 -3.04 26.06
N TRP A 415 -8.26 -2.99 26.91
CA TRP A 415 -8.09 -2.91 28.36
C TRP A 415 -7.40 -4.16 28.92
N ALA A 416 -7.81 -5.34 28.51
CA ALA A 416 -7.18 -6.61 28.90
C ALA A 416 -5.72 -6.70 28.44
N ILE A 417 -5.40 -6.26 27.21
CA ILE A 417 -4.03 -6.22 26.70
C ILE A 417 -3.18 -5.20 27.46
N SER A 418 -3.77 -4.11 27.95
CA SER A 418 -3.03 -3.07 28.70
C SER A 418 -2.82 -3.41 30.18
N SER A 419 -3.67 -4.25 30.77
CA SER A 419 -3.73 -4.49 32.23
C SER A 419 -3.08 -5.79 32.70
N SER A 420 -2.82 -6.77 31.83
CA SER A 420 -2.28 -8.08 32.21
C SER A 420 -0.88 -8.35 31.66
N ALA A 421 0.00 -8.93 32.47
CA ALA A 421 1.32 -9.42 32.05
C ALA A 421 1.27 -10.96 31.96
N GLY A 422 1.31 -11.56 30.75
CA GLY A 422 1.48 -12.99 30.61
C GLY A 422 0.61 -13.69 29.54
N LEU A 423 0.60 -15.02 29.56
CA LEU A 423 -0.08 -15.94 28.62
C LEU A 423 -1.61 -15.77 28.54
N ASP A 424 -2.22 -15.20 29.59
CA ASP A 424 -3.66 -14.91 29.64
C ASP A 424 -4.12 -13.90 28.56
N ARG A 425 -3.20 -13.13 27.98
CA ARG A 425 -3.48 -12.18 26.90
C ARG A 425 -3.94 -12.88 25.62
N LEU A 426 -3.32 -14.00 25.26
CA LEU A 426 -3.69 -14.78 24.06
C LEU A 426 -5.07 -15.44 24.23
N ALA A 427 -5.37 -15.93 25.42
CA ALA A 427 -6.68 -16.51 25.72
C ALA A 427 -7.80 -15.46 25.68
N LEU A 428 -7.57 -14.24 26.19
CA LEU A 428 -8.52 -13.13 26.15
C LEU A 428 -8.72 -12.58 24.73
N VAL A 429 -7.66 -12.48 23.92
CA VAL A 429 -7.74 -12.10 22.51
C VAL A 429 -8.49 -13.18 21.72
N ALA A 430 -8.21 -14.47 21.98
CA ALA A 430 -8.91 -15.59 21.35
C ALA A 430 -10.39 -15.65 21.78
N ALA A 431 -10.71 -15.40 23.05
CA ALA A 431 -12.08 -15.33 23.55
C ALA A 431 -12.85 -14.14 22.98
N ALA A 432 -12.21 -12.96 22.88
CA ALA A 432 -12.79 -11.79 22.22
C ALA A 432 -13.03 -12.06 20.71
N ALA A 433 -12.09 -12.71 20.04
CA ALA A 433 -12.24 -13.10 18.64
C ALA A 433 -13.33 -14.16 18.44
N ALA A 434 -13.48 -15.14 19.36
CA ALA A 434 -14.53 -16.15 19.34
C ALA A 434 -15.93 -15.57 19.62
N LEU A 435 -16.05 -14.67 20.60
CA LEU A 435 -17.28 -13.92 20.87
C LEU A 435 -17.69 -13.05 19.68
N PHE A 436 -16.71 -12.47 19.04
CA PHE A 436 -16.86 -11.67 17.84
C PHE A 436 -17.30 -12.50 16.64
N GLY A 437 -16.68 -13.67 16.43
CA GLY A 437 -17.08 -14.64 15.41
C GLY A 437 -18.51 -15.13 15.62
N ALA A 438 -18.90 -15.44 16.86
CA ALA A 438 -20.27 -15.86 17.22
C ALA A 438 -21.31 -14.73 16.99
N LEU A 439 -20.94 -13.46 17.24
CA LEU A 439 -21.80 -12.30 16.98
C LEU A 439 -21.97 -12.01 15.48
N LEU A 440 -20.93 -12.30 14.69
CA LEU A 440 -20.95 -12.16 13.24
C LEU A 440 -21.75 -13.28 12.56
N THR A 441 -21.81 -14.47 13.11
CA THR A 441 -22.53 -15.65 12.56
C THR A 441 -24.01 -15.70 12.94
N ARG A 442 -24.48 -14.90 13.90
CA ARG A 442 -25.85 -14.91 14.42
C ARG A 442 -26.83 -14.16 13.52
N LYS A 443 -26.79 -14.35 12.18
CA LYS A 443 -27.91 -14.10 11.27
C LYS A 443 -27.66 -14.72 9.91
N GLN A 444 -28.26 -15.81 9.71
CA GLN A 444 -29.05 -16.12 8.52
C GLN A 444 -30.51 -16.15 8.95
#